data_8500cd1f8d70f66eebb382e3db14a79d
#
_entry.id   8500cd1f8d70f66eebb382e3db14a79d
#
_cell.length_a   1.000
_cell.length_b   1.000
_cell.length_c   1.000
_cell.angle_alpha   90.00
_cell.angle_beta   90.00
_cell.angle_gamma   90.00
#
_symmetry.space_group_name_H-M   'P 1'
#
loop_
_entity.id
_entity.type
_entity.pdbx_description
1 polymer ?
#
loop_
_entity_poly.entity_id
_entity_poly.type
_entity_poly.pdbx_seq_one_letter_code
_entity_poly.pdbx_strand_id
1 'polypeptide(L)' 'MDYICPHCDTELELVEIETYQPFGGSSFMTQFNTWHCPTCGRTYQNEVNYTYRDETPIKEVD' A
#
# COMPACT_ATOMS: atom_id res chain seq x y z
N MET A 1 -2.60 9.57 4.36
CA MET A 1 -4.00 9.13 4.22
C MET A 1 -4.15 7.77 4.86
N ASP A 2 -5.09 7.65 5.74
CA ASP A 2 -5.29 6.41 6.45
C ASP A 2 -6.27 5.51 5.72
N TYR A 3 -5.96 4.23 5.70
CA TYR A 3 -6.83 3.24 5.08
C TYR A 3 -7.58 2.49 6.17
N ILE A 4 -8.81 2.13 5.85
CA ILE A 4 -9.70 1.47 6.80
C ILE A 4 -10.09 0.09 6.26
N CYS A 5 -10.03 -0.90 7.14
CA CYS A 5 -10.43 -2.26 6.78
C CYS A 5 -11.92 -2.29 6.41
N PRO A 6 -12.28 -2.76 5.22
CA PRO A 6 -13.68 -2.76 4.80
C PRO A 6 -14.55 -3.76 5.58
N HIS A 7 -13.95 -4.69 6.29
CA HIS A 7 -14.69 -5.68 7.07
C HIS A 7 -14.92 -5.27 8.51
N CYS A 8 -13.97 -4.53 9.08
CA CYS A 8 -13.98 -4.23 10.52
C CYS A 8 -14.10 -2.76 10.82
N ASP A 9 -14.04 -1.89 9.83
CA ASP A 9 -13.96 -0.44 10.01
C ASP A 9 -12.80 -0.02 10.91
N THR A 10 -11.77 -0.85 11.00
CA THR A 10 -10.61 -0.61 11.83
C THR A 10 -9.51 0.03 10.98
N GLU A 11 -8.84 1.02 11.53
CA GLU A 11 -7.71 1.65 10.86
C GLU A 11 -6.61 0.63 10.61
N LEU A 12 -6.16 0.55 9.37
CA LEU A 12 -5.10 -0.37 8.99
C LEU A 12 -3.74 0.15 9.44
N GLU A 13 -2.86 -0.78 9.77
CA GLU A 13 -1.48 -0.45 10.15
C GLU A 13 -0.56 -0.70 8.98
N LEU A 14 0.30 0.28 8.69
CA LEU A 14 1.32 0.12 7.68
C LEU A 14 2.45 -0.72 8.26
N VAL A 15 2.66 -1.91 7.70
CA VAL A 15 3.66 -2.83 8.22
C VAL A 15 4.89 -2.94 7.35
N GLU A 16 4.78 -2.62 6.06
CA GLU A 16 5.92 -2.70 5.17
C GLU A 16 5.78 -1.70 4.03
N ILE A 17 6.90 -1.10 3.67
CA ILE A 17 6.99 -0.21 2.51
C ILE A 17 8.12 -0.73 1.64
N GLU A 18 7.82 -1.01 0.38
CA GLU A 18 8.81 -1.45 -0.58
C GLU A 18 8.82 -0.49 -1.75
N THR A 19 9.98 0.03 -2.07
CA THR A 19 10.15 0.97 -3.16
C THR A 19 10.82 0.27 -4.33
N TYR A 20 10.24 0.41 -5.50
CA TYR A 20 10.78 -0.14 -6.73
C TYR A 20 11.13 0.97 -7.68
N GLN A 21 12.38 0.99 -8.12
CA GLN A 21 12.88 2.01 -9.03
C GLN A 21 13.69 1.29 -10.12
N PRO A 22 13.04 0.97 -11.24
CA PRO A 22 13.75 0.32 -12.34
C PRO A 22 14.75 1.30 -12.95
N PHE A 23 15.89 0.81 -13.38
CA PHE A 23 16.94 1.61 -14.02
C PHE A 23 17.43 2.75 -13.12
N GLY A 24 18.24 2.44 -12.13
CA GLY A 24 18.73 3.42 -11.16
C GLY A 24 18.93 4.81 -11.73
N GLY A 25 18.21 5.78 -11.21
CA GLY A 25 18.22 7.15 -11.69
C GLY A 25 17.05 7.46 -12.61
N SER A 26 16.18 6.50 -12.88
CA SER A 26 14.94 6.74 -13.61
C SER A 26 14.02 7.66 -12.81
N SER A 27 13.22 8.46 -13.51
CA SER A 27 12.21 9.28 -12.87
C SER A 27 10.97 8.49 -12.47
N PHE A 28 10.92 7.19 -12.79
CA PHE A 28 9.80 6.34 -12.41
C PHE A 28 10.09 5.69 -11.07
N MET A 29 9.19 5.87 -10.14
CA MET A 29 9.31 5.26 -8.82
C MET A 29 7.94 4.78 -8.38
N THR A 30 7.88 3.51 -7.98
CA THR A 30 6.65 2.90 -7.49
C THR A 30 6.89 2.42 -6.07
N GLN A 31 5.97 2.74 -5.19
CA GLN A 31 6.02 2.30 -3.81
C GLN A 31 4.88 1.33 -3.55
N PHE A 32 5.23 0.16 -3.02
CA PHE A 32 4.25 -0.84 -2.61
C PHE A 32 4.11 -0.79 -1.10
N ASN A 33 2.91 -0.54 -0.65
CA ASN A 33 2.61 -0.47 0.78
C ASN A 33 1.84 -1.71 1.20
N THR A 34 2.25 -2.32 2.30
CA THR A 34 1.55 -3.45 2.87
C THR A 34 0.90 -3.02 4.18
N TRP A 35 -0.39 -3.27 4.28
CA TRP A 35 -1.20 -2.87 5.41
C TRP A 35 -1.77 -4.09 6.10
N HIS A 36 -1.94 -4.00 7.40
CA HIS A 36 -2.46 -5.11 8.20
C HIS A 36 -3.60 -4.61 9.08
N CYS A 37 -4.68 -5.37 9.13
CA CYS A 37 -5.77 -5.08 10.03
C CYS A 37 -5.54 -5.81 11.36
N PRO A 38 -5.37 -5.09 12.46
CA PRO A 38 -5.09 -5.75 13.75
C PRO A 38 -6.31 -6.45 14.34
N THR A 39 -7.50 -6.16 13.83
CA THR A 39 -8.72 -6.76 14.34
C THR A 39 -9.02 -8.11 13.70
N CYS A 40 -8.99 -8.19 12.37
CA CYS A 40 -9.36 -9.42 11.67
C CYS A 40 -8.14 -10.17 11.11
N GLY A 41 -6.96 -9.57 11.14
CA GLY A 41 -5.74 -10.21 10.67
C GLY A 41 -5.57 -10.21 9.16
N ARG A 42 -6.41 -9.51 8.43
CA ARG A 42 -6.29 -9.46 6.98
C ARG A 42 -5.15 -8.55 6.56
N THR A 43 -4.57 -8.86 5.41
CA THR A 43 -3.48 -8.08 4.84
C THR A 43 -3.93 -7.45 3.54
N TYR A 44 -3.56 -6.20 3.33
CA TYR A 44 -3.90 -5.44 2.14
C TYR A 44 -2.66 -4.81 1.55
N GLN A 45 -2.70 -4.56 0.25
CA GLN A 45 -1.61 -3.87 -0.44
C GLN A 45 -2.17 -2.80 -1.35
N ASN A 46 -1.39 -1.76 -1.56
CA ASN A 46 -1.68 -0.76 -2.58
C ASN A 46 -0.37 -0.26 -3.19
N GLU A 47 -0.48 0.45 -4.31
CA GLU A 47 0.66 1.01 -5.00
C GLU A 47 0.52 2.52 -5.06
N VAL A 48 1.63 3.21 -4.91
CA VAL A 48 1.71 4.65 -5.13
C VAL A 48 2.73 4.89 -6.23
N ASN A 49 2.28 5.51 -7.32
CA ASN A 49 3.17 5.86 -8.41
C ASN A 49 3.53 7.34 -8.30
N TYR A 50 4.77 7.62 -7.93
CA TYR A 50 5.19 8.99 -7.68
C TYR A 50 5.31 9.81 -8.96
N THR A 51 5.58 9.18 -10.09
CA THR A 51 5.72 9.88 -11.35
C THR A 51 4.39 10.50 -11.80
N TYR A 52 3.32 9.74 -11.68
CA TYR A 52 2.00 10.19 -12.07
C TYR A 52 1.16 10.64 -10.88
N ARG A 53 1.67 10.49 -9.68
CA ARG A 53 0.96 10.79 -8.44
C ARG A 53 -0.34 10.00 -8.31
N ASP A 54 -0.33 8.79 -8.86
CA ASP A 54 -1.47 7.90 -8.78
C ASP A 54 -1.33 6.97 -7.59
N GLU A 55 -2.46 6.71 -6.96
CA GLU A 55 -2.52 5.80 -5.83
C GLU A 55 -3.64 4.81 -6.07
N THR A 56 -3.33 3.53 -6.03
CA THR A 56 -4.34 2.51 -6.23
C THR A 56 -5.10 2.26 -4.93
N PRO A 57 -6.36 1.83 -5.00
CA PRO A 57 -7.09 1.44 -3.80
C PRO A 57 -6.46 0.20 -3.16
N ILE A 58 -6.69 0.02 -1.87
CA ILE A 58 -6.19 -1.16 -1.18
C ILE A 58 -6.86 -2.41 -1.74
N LYS A 59 -6.07 -3.48 -1.80
CA LYS A 59 -6.51 -4.77 -2.31
C LYS A 59 -6.11 -5.84 -1.32
N GLU A 60 -7.04 -6.72 -0.97
CA GLU A 60 -6.74 -7.80 -0.05
C GLU A 60 -5.77 -8.79 -0.68
N VAL A 61 -4.76 -9.20 0.09
CA VAL A 61 -3.80 -10.22 -0.34
C VAL A 61 -3.74 -11.32 0.71
N ASP A 62 -3.57 -12.51 0.25
CA ASP A 62 -3.47 -13.70 1.12
C ASP A 62 -2.02 -14.06 1.40
#